data_78be40b11b5215c4e732fcd2a426f101
#
_entry.id   78be40b11b5215c4e732fcd2a426f101
#
_cell.length_a   1.000
_cell.length_b   1.000
_cell.length_c   1.000
_cell.angle_alpha   90.00
_cell.angle_beta   90.00
_cell.angle_gamma   90.00
#
_symmetry.space_group_name_H-M   'P 1'
#
loop_
_entity.id
_entity.type
_entity.pdbx_description
1 polymer ?
#
loop_
_entity_poly.entity_id
_entity_poly.type
_entity_poly.pdbx_seq_one_letter_code
_entity_poly.pdbx_strand_id
1 'polypeptide(L)'
;MPRDLPLSNNASIPELDVVQIPHEIRHGAIHGALSTRDIGQAMIIIAPHNPLPLLREIAAREEEFAVEYLNEGPDAWRIQFTRTA
;
A
#
# COMPACT_ATOMS: atom_id res chain seq x y z
N MET A 1 -13.20 1.92 -25.60
CA MET A 1 -13.07 1.94 -25.12
C MET A 1 -13.01 2.14 -24.46
N PRO A 2 -13.10 2.03 -24.52
CA PRO A 2 -13.01 2.02 -23.73
C PRO A 2 -12.86 2.10 -22.91
N ARG A 3 -12.98 1.92 -22.85
CA ARG A 3 -12.84 1.76 -22.01
C ARG A 3 -12.77 1.72 -21.18
N ASP A 4 -12.78 1.58 -21.24
CA ASP A 4 -12.73 1.35 -20.35
C ASP A 4 -12.40 1.26 -19.66
N LEU A 5 -12.26 1.17 -19.77
CA LEU A 5 -11.96 0.96 -19.13
C LEU A 5 -11.75 1.00 -18.33
N PRO A 6 -11.81 1.08 -18.24
CA PRO A 6 -11.52 0.85 -17.36
C PRO A 6 -11.55 0.64 -16.55
N LEU A 7 -11.94 0.18 -16.43
CA LEU A 7 -11.95 -0.28 -15.63
C LEU A 7 -11.44 -0.82 -15.26
N SER A 8 -11.51 -1.28 -15.61
CA SER A 8 -10.88 -2.08 -15.23
C SER A 8 -9.87 -1.90 -14.69
N ASN A 9 -9.71 -1.50 -14.63
CA ASN A 9 -8.87 -1.33 -14.13
C ASN A 9 -8.71 -0.94 -13.02
N ASN A 10 -9.48 -0.92 -12.92
CA ASN A 10 -9.54 -0.55 -11.70
C ASN A 10 -9.22 -1.52 -10.85
N ALA A 11 -9.41 -2.44 -11.26
CA ALA A 11 -8.95 -3.52 -10.54
C ALA A 11 -7.49 -3.45 -10.32
N SER A 12 -6.87 -2.48 -10.86
CA SER A 12 -5.44 -2.38 -10.74
C SER A 12 -5.06 -1.48 -9.60
N ILE A 13 -5.18 -2.00 -8.41
CA ILE A 13 -4.59 -1.34 -7.26
C ILE A 13 -3.10 -1.68 -7.29
N PRO A 14 -2.22 -0.67 -7.29
CA PRO A 14 -0.78 -0.93 -7.33
C PRO A 14 -0.33 -1.74 -6.12
N GLU A 15 0.57 -2.70 -6.37
CA GLU A 15 1.13 -3.52 -5.31
C GLU A 15 2.62 -3.29 -5.23
N LEU A 16 3.13 -3.17 -4.02
CA LEU A 16 4.54 -2.97 -3.76
C LEU A 16 5.04 -4.12 -2.90
N ASP A 17 5.88 -4.98 -3.50
CA ASP A 17 6.49 -6.07 -2.76
C ASP A 17 7.76 -5.55 -2.10
N VAL A 18 7.72 -5.33 -0.79
CA VAL A 18 8.82 -4.67 -0.10
C VAL A 18 10.09 -5.52 -0.08
N VAL A 19 9.97 -6.83 -0.25
CA VAL A 19 11.14 -7.71 -0.30
C VAL A 19 11.99 -7.42 -1.53
N GLN A 20 11.35 -6.94 -2.62
CA GLN A 20 12.06 -6.63 -3.86
C GLN A 20 12.81 -5.30 -3.78
N ILE A 21 12.62 -4.53 -2.72
CA ILE A 21 13.25 -3.23 -2.55
C ILE A 21 14.43 -3.38 -1.61
N PRO A 22 15.63 -2.89 -1.98
CA PRO A 22 16.76 -2.93 -1.05
C PRO A 22 16.38 -2.30 0.28
N HIS A 23 16.81 -2.95 1.37
CA HIS A 23 16.42 -2.55 2.71
C HIS A 23 16.72 -1.07 2.98
N GLU A 24 17.86 -0.59 2.46
CA GLU A 24 18.34 0.78 2.72
C GLU A 24 17.40 1.86 2.22
N ILE A 25 16.65 1.57 1.15
CA ILE A 25 15.74 2.56 0.55
C ILE A 25 14.27 2.18 0.71
N ARG A 26 14.00 1.07 1.40
CA ARG A 26 12.64 0.53 1.51
C ARG A 26 11.70 1.49 2.19
N HIS A 27 12.13 2.10 3.27
CA HIS A 27 11.32 3.05 4.03
C HIS A 27 10.88 4.23 3.15
N GLY A 28 11.86 4.85 2.46
CA GLY A 28 11.56 5.97 1.58
C GLY A 28 10.67 5.58 0.42
N ALA A 29 10.88 4.39 -0.14
CA ALA A 29 10.07 3.92 -1.27
C ALA A 29 8.61 3.76 -0.85
N ILE A 30 8.36 3.18 0.31
CA ILE A 30 7.00 2.97 0.81
C ILE A 30 6.31 4.32 1.06
N HIS A 31 6.98 5.22 1.78
CA HIS A 31 6.39 6.52 2.08
C HIS A 31 6.21 7.37 0.83
N GLY A 32 7.15 7.28 -0.11
CA GLY A 32 7.02 7.95 -1.40
C GLY A 32 5.80 7.45 -2.17
N ALA A 33 5.59 6.14 -2.19
CA ALA A 33 4.44 5.56 -2.87
C ALA A 33 3.12 6.02 -2.22
N LEU A 34 3.07 6.03 -0.88
CA LEU A 34 1.87 6.51 -0.17
C LEU A 34 1.58 7.96 -0.51
N SER A 35 2.62 8.76 -0.68
CA SER A 35 2.46 10.19 -0.99
C SER A 35 1.87 10.44 -2.38
N THR A 36 1.89 9.45 -3.26
CA THR A 36 1.29 9.59 -4.60
C THR A 36 -0.22 9.34 -4.59
N ARG A 37 -0.79 8.87 -3.48
CA ARG A 37 -2.20 8.50 -3.45
C ARG A 37 -3.07 9.72 -3.17
N ASP A 38 -4.09 9.91 -4.00
CA ASP A 38 -5.13 10.91 -3.75
C ASP A 38 -6.23 10.28 -2.89
N ILE A 39 -7.09 11.13 -2.36
CA ILE A 39 -8.22 10.65 -1.56
C ILE A 39 -9.04 9.67 -2.38
N GLY A 40 -9.29 8.50 -1.80
CA GLY A 40 -10.00 7.41 -2.46
C GLY A 40 -9.12 6.43 -3.19
N GLN A 41 -7.84 6.74 -3.39
CA GLN A 41 -6.92 5.83 -4.06
C GLN A 41 -6.24 4.93 -3.06
N ALA A 42 -5.93 3.71 -3.51
CA ALA A 42 -5.37 2.67 -2.65
C ALA A 42 -4.04 2.18 -3.19
N MET A 43 -3.29 1.51 -2.34
CA MET A 43 -2.14 0.70 -2.72
C MET A 43 -2.03 -0.48 -1.76
N ILE A 44 -1.36 -1.53 -2.21
CA ILE A 44 -1.16 -2.74 -1.41
C ILE A 44 0.32 -2.91 -1.16
N ILE A 45 0.68 -3.22 0.07
CA ILE A 45 2.05 -3.57 0.44
C ILE A 45 2.10 -5.05 0.74
N ILE A 46 3.10 -5.74 0.19
CA ILE A 46 3.34 -7.15 0.45
C ILE A 46 4.61 -7.25 1.28
N ALA A 47 4.50 -7.82 2.47
CA ALA A 47 5.61 -7.91 3.42
C ALA A 47 5.77 -9.34 3.93
N PRO A 48 6.98 -9.72 4.38
CA PRO A 48 7.21 -11.09 4.88
C PRO A 48 6.75 -11.28 6.32
N HIS A 49 6.38 -10.22 7.01
CA HIS A 49 5.86 -10.27 8.37
C HIS A 49 4.91 -9.09 8.58
N ASN A 50 4.17 -9.10 9.69
CA ASN A 50 3.29 -8.00 10.01
C ASN A 50 4.11 -6.74 10.29
N PRO A 51 4.02 -5.69 9.44
CA PRO A 51 4.91 -4.54 9.54
C PRO A 51 4.40 -3.51 10.54
N LEU A 52 4.35 -3.88 11.83
CA LEU A 52 3.79 -3.02 12.87
C LEU A 52 4.46 -1.64 12.98
N PRO A 53 5.81 -1.55 12.92
CA PRO A 53 6.43 -0.22 12.97
C PRO A 53 6.00 0.67 11.81
N LEU A 54 5.88 0.10 10.60
CA LEU A 54 5.43 0.83 9.43
C LEU A 54 4.00 1.32 9.61
N LEU A 55 3.13 0.48 10.15
CA LEU A 55 1.74 0.86 10.38
C LEU A 55 1.65 2.04 11.33
N ARG A 56 2.51 2.07 12.36
CA ARG A 56 2.55 3.20 13.28
C ARG A 56 3.02 4.48 12.59
N GLU A 57 4.01 4.37 11.70
CA GLU A 57 4.49 5.52 10.94
C GLU A 57 3.42 6.07 10.02
N ILE A 58 2.66 5.18 9.38
CA ILE A 58 1.59 5.60 8.49
C ILE A 58 0.50 6.29 9.28
N ALA A 59 0.17 5.78 10.46
CA ALA A 59 -0.84 6.38 11.32
C ALA A 59 -0.43 7.78 11.80
N ALA A 60 0.86 8.06 11.82
CA ALA A 60 1.37 9.36 12.25
C ALA A 60 1.43 10.39 11.12
N ARG A 61 1.12 10.00 9.89
CA ARG A 61 1.13 10.94 8.76
C ARG A 61 -0.06 11.88 8.86
N GLU A 62 0.05 13.02 8.19
CA GLU A 62 -1.07 13.96 8.12
C GLU A 62 -2.23 13.38 7.31
N GLU A 63 -1.90 12.67 6.24
CA GLU A 63 -2.93 11.97 5.46
C GLU A 63 -3.45 10.78 6.26
N GLU A 64 -4.73 10.50 6.13
CA GLU A 64 -5.34 9.35 6.80
C GLU A 64 -5.54 8.22 5.82
N PHE A 65 -5.20 7.03 6.24
CA PHE A 65 -5.33 5.82 5.43
C PHE A 65 -6.15 4.78 6.19
N ALA A 66 -7.15 4.23 5.50
CA ALA A 66 -7.84 3.03 6.00
C ALA A 66 -6.95 1.84 5.70
N VAL A 67 -6.81 0.95 6.67
CA VAL A 67 -5.90 -0.20 6.59
C VAL A 67 -6.73 -1.47 6.59
N GLU A 68 -6.49 -2.33 5.61
CA GLU A 68 -7.19 -3.60 5.51
C GLU A 68 -6.20 -4.72 5.25
N TYR A 69 -6.19 -5.73 6.12
CA TYR A 69 -5.37 -6.92 5.89
C TYR A 69 -6.08 -7.81 4.87
N LEU A 70 -5.45 -8.00 3.72
CA LEU A 70 -5.96 -8.89 2.68
C LEU A 70 -5.46 -10.32 2.88
N ASN A 71 -4.26 -10.46 3.45
CA ASN A 71 -3.68 -11.75 3.80
C ASN A 71 -2.81 -11.57 5.04
N GLU A 72 -3.00 -12.40 6.05
CA GLU A 72 -2.32 -12.27 7.33
C GLU A 72 -1.30 -13.38 7.55
N GLY A 73 -0.44 -13.59 6.59
CA GLY A 73 0.63 -14.55 6.73
C GLY A 73 0.17 -15.99 6.54
N PRO A 74 1.00 -16.95 7.02
CA PRO A 74 2.27 -16.70 7.71
C PRO A 74 3.40 -16.27 6.78
N ASP A 75 3.32 -16.63 5.49
CA ASP A 75 4.44 -16.40 4.58
C ASP A 75 4.44 -15.01 3.97
N ALA A 76 3.27 -14.48 3.72
CA ALA A 76 3.13 -13.15 3.11
C ALA A 76 2.01 -12.39 3.77
N TRP A 77 2.23 -11.11 4.00
CA TRP A 77 1.24 -10.21 4.56
C TRP A 77 0.90 -9.19 3.47
N ARG A 78 -0.35 -9.19 3.02
CA ARG A 78 -0.84 -8.23 2.02
C ARG A 78 -1.77 -7.27 2.72
N ILE A 79 -1.43 -5.99 2.68
CA ILE A 79 -2.15 -4.97 3.42
C ILE A 79 -2.49 -3.84 2.46
N GLN A 80 -3.75 -3.50 2.39
CA GLN A 80 -4.22 -2.42 1.53
C GLN A 80 -4.38 -1.14 2.33
N PHE A 81 -3.83 -0.07 1.79
CA PHE A 81 -3.96 1.27 2.35
C PHE A 81 -4.78 2.11 1.37
N THR A 82 -5.88 2.66 1.85
CA THR A 82 -6.73 3.54 1.05
C THR A 82 -6.75 4.91 1.70
N ARG A 83 -6.37 5.93 0.94
CA ARG A 83 -6.37 7.28 1.50
C ARG A 83 -7.79 7.78 1.70
N THR A 84 -8.13 8.19 2.91
CA THR A 84 -9.47 8.65 3.28
C THR A 84 -9.54 10.16 3.53
N ALA A 85 -8.42 10.78 3.83
CA ALA A 85 -8.43 12.22 4.08
C ALA A 85 -7.08 12.87 3.77
#